data_ec960907b89cb5eab982202801dd3471
#
_entry.id   ec960907b89cb5eab982202801dd3471
#
_cell.length_a   1.000
_cell.length_b   1.000
_cell.length_c   1.000
_cell.angle_alpha   90.00
_cell.angle_beta   90.00
_cell.angle_gamma   90.00
#
_symmetry.space_group_name_H-M   'P 1'
#
loop_
_entity.id
_entity.type
_entity.pdbx_description
1 polymer ?
#
loop_
_entity_poly.entity_id
_entity_poly.type
_entity_poly.pdbx_seq_one_letter_code
_entity_poly.pdbx_strand_id
1 'polypeptide(L)'
;MKVTSVEIIEAKHYLFVKVHTDAGITGLGEAGNWGFLQATKGAIQKFSEFIIGQDPFKIEHHYQNMYRAMYFRGSVIMSAISALEIALWDIKGKALGVPVYELLGGKTRDRIRTYCSGLSNFDMSDDEMAKEFAVLKEKGFTASKVFIPVNNTRGDGSDELFQSKVKIAASNAS
;
A
#
# COMPACT_ATOMS: atom_id res chain seq x y z
N MET A 1 5.18 -0.03 -27.87
CA MET A 1 5.04 -0.98 -26.75
C MET A 1 3.57 -1.08 -26.41
N LYS A 2 3.08 -2.30 -26.19
CA LYS A 2 1.67 -2.55 -25.82
C LYS A 2 1.61 -3.49 -24.62
N VAL A 3 0.61 -3.31 -23.78
CA VAL A 3 0.29 -4.26 -22.70
C VAL A 3 -0.22 -5.55 -23.33
N THR A 4 0.35 -6.68 -22.95
CA THR A 4 -0.05 -8.02 -23.44
C THR A 4 -0.94 -8.76 -22.50
N SER A 5 -0.70 -8.66 -21.19
CA SER A 5 -1.48 -9.33 -20.15
C SER A 5 -1.32 -8.69 -18.79
N VAL A 6 -2.25 -9.00 -17.90
CA VAL A 6 -2.20 -8.67 -16.47
C VAL A 6 -2.29 -9.95 -15.67
N GLU A 7 -1.29 -10.20 -14.84
CA GLU A 7 -1.23 -11.31 -13.90
C GLU A 7 -1.55 -10.79 -12.49
N ILE A 8 -2.39 -11.49 -11.75
CA ILE A 8 -2.77 -11.15 -10.38
C ILE A 8 -2.20 -12.19 -9.44
N ILE A 9 -1.44 -11.76 -8.44
CA ILE A 9 -0.75 -12.62 -7.48
C ILE A 9 -1.28 -12.34 -6.09
N GLU A 10 -1.85 -13.35 -5.46
CA GLU A 10 -2.27 -13.32 -4.06
C GLU A 10 -1.17 -13.90 -3.17
N ALA A 11 -0.74 -13.13 -2.16
CA ALA A 11 0.27 -13.54 -1.19
C ALA A 11 -0.20 -13.20 0.22
N LYS A 12 -0.87 -14.10 0.89
CA LYS A 12 -1.49 -13.93 2.22
C LYS A 12 -2.48 -12.74 2.23
N HIS A 13 -2.05 -11.59 2.78
CA HIS A 13 -2.84 -10.37 2.89
C HIS A 13 -2.54 -9.35 1.79
N TYR A 14 -1.68 -9.72 0.83
CA TYR A 14 -1.23 -8.85 -0.24
C TYR A 14 -1.81 -9.29 -1.57
N LEU A 15 -2.10 -8.33 -2.42
CA LEU A 15 -2.56 -8.54 -3.77
C LEU A 15 -1.68 -7.72 -4.72
N PHE A 16 -0.88 -8.40 -5.52
CA PHE A 16 0.00 -7.78 -6.50
C PHE A 16 -0.55 -7.94 -7.91
N VAL A 17 -0.17 -7.02 -8.77
CA VAL A 17 -0.41 -7.12 -10.20
C VAL A 17 0.92 -7.02 -10.95
N LYS A 18 1.11 -7.87 -11.96
CA LYS A 18 2.14 -7.72 -12.96
C LYS A 18 1.50 -7.38 -14.30
N VAL A 19 1.91 -6.28 -14.88
CA VAL A 19 1.49 -5.85 -16.21
C VAL A 19 2.61 -6.14 -17.17
N HIS A 20 2.36 -7.06 -18.12
CA HIS A 20 3.33 -7.51 -19.11
C HIS A 20 3.20 -6.71 -20.41
N THR A 21 4.31 -6.52 -21.12
CA THR A 21 4.33 -5.82 -22.41
C THR A 21 4.98 -6.66 -23.51
N ASP A 22 4.68 -6.32 -24.76
CA ASP A 22 5.31 -6.91 -25.95
C ASP A 22 6.80 -6.60 -26.09
N ALA A 23 7.31 -5.63 -25.33
CA ALA A 23 8.74 -5.31 -25.25
C ALA A 23 9.50 -6.10 -24.17
N GLY A 24 8.85 -7.08 -23.50
CA GLY A 24 9.47 -7.85 -22.44
C GLY A 24 9.62 -7.10 -21.09
N ILE A 25 9.14 -5.87 -21.00
CA ILE A 25 9.15 -5.09 -19.76
C ILE A 25 7.89 -5.43 -18.97
N THR A 26 8.08 -5.74 -17.69
CA THR A 26 6.98 -6.03 -16.76
C THR A 26 6.96 -4.99 -15.65
N GLY A 27 5.80 -4.40 -15.40
CA GLY A 27 5.56 -3.53 -14.25
C GLY A 27 4.88 -4.26 -13.10
N LEU A 28 5.20 -3.84 -11.88
CA LEU A 28 4.65 -4.37 -10.64
C LEU A 28 3.85 -3.28 -9.93
N GLY A 29 2.65 -3.64 -9.47
CA GLY A 29 1.83 -2.82 -8.58
C GLY A 29 1.24 -3.64 -7.45
N GLU A 30 0.77 -2.97 -6.42
CA GLU A 30 0.13 -3.59 -5.25
C GLU A 30 -1.23 -2.93 -4.97
N ALA A 31 -2.22 -3.75 -4.67
CA ALA A 31 -3.54 -3.34 -4.24
C ALA A 31 -3.71 -3.59 -2.75
N GLY A 32 -3.59 -2.54 -1.93
CA GLY A 32 -3.79 -2.62 -0.49
C GLY A 32 -5.24 -2.43 -0.10
N ASN A 33 -6.00 -3.52 0.10
CA ASN A 33 -7.37 -3.43 0.57
C ASN A 33 -7.71 -4.61 1.48
N TRP A 34 -7.25 -4.53 2.73
CA TRP A 34 -7.38 -5.58 3.72
C TRP A 34 -8.84 -5.99 3.95
N GLY A 35 -9.09 -7.29 3.96
CA GLY A 35 -10.42 -7.87 4.13
C GLY A 35 -11.25 -7.98 2.84
N PHE A 36 -10.86 -7.30 1.76
CA PHE A 36 -11.63 -7.26 0.51
C PHE A 36 -10.81 -7.64 -0.73
N LEU A 37 -9.81 -8.50 -0.57
CA LEU A 37 -8.89 -8.87 -1.66
C LEU A 37 -9.63 -9.48 -2.86
N GLN A 38 -10.61 -10.34 -2.64
CA GLN A 38 -11.35 -10.98 -3.73
C GLN A 38 -12.21 -9.98 -4.53
N ALA A 39 -12.84 -9.03 -3.84
CA ALA A 39 -13.56 -7.94 -4.51
C ALA A 39 -12.61 -7.05 -5.32
N THR A 40 -11.44 -6.73 -4.77
CA THR A 40 -10.41 -5.96 -5.46
C THR A 40 -9.83 -6.71 -6.65
N LYS A 41 -9.61 -8.02 -6.53
CA LYS A 41 -9.20 -8.88 -7.64
C LYS A 41 -10.19 -8.84 -8.80
N GLY A 42 -11.49 -8.96 -8.51
CA GLY A 42 -12.53 -8.84 -9.53
C GLY A 42 -12.52 -7.47 -10.23
N ALA A 43 -12.29 -6.39 -9.45
CA ALA A 43 -12.16 -5.04 -10.03
C ALA A 43 -10.90 -4.91 -10.92
N ILE A 44 -9.76 -5.48 -10.51
CA ILE A 44 -8.53 -5.50 -11.31
C ILE A 44 -8.78 -6.27 -12.63
N GLN A 45 -9.41 -7.43 -12.57
CA GLN A 45 -9.75 -8.20 -13.76
C GLN A 45 -10.57 -7.36 -14.74
N LYS A 46 -11.58 -6.68 -14.25
CA LYS A 46 -12.42 -5.81 -15.08
C LYS A 46 -11.64 -4.66 -15.70
N PHE A 47 -10.81 -3.95 -14.92
CA PHE A 47 -10.01 -2.84 -15.43
C PHE A 47 -8.86 -3.27 -16.34
N SER A 48 -8.37 -4.50 -16.21
CA SER A 48 -7.35 -5.03 -17.13
C SER A 48 -7.81 -5.01 -18.59
N GLU A 49 -9.12 -5.18 -18.84
CA GLU A 49 -9.69 -5.09 -20.18
C GLU A 49 -9.48 -3.73 -20.85
N PHE A 50 -9.33 -2.65 -20.05
CA PHE A 50 -9.12 -1.29 -20.57
C PHE A 50 -7.68 -1.01 -21.01
N ILE A 51 -6.72 -1.74 -20.45
CA ILE A 51 -5.30 -1.49 -20.71
C ILE A 51 -4.63 -2.52 -21.62
N ILE A 52 -5.17 -3.75 -21.70
CA ILE A 52 -4.64 -4.79 -22.60
C ILE A 52 -4.74 -4.33 -24.05
N GLY A 53 -3.64 -4.47 -24.79
CA GLY A 53 -3.52 -4.02 -26.17
C GLY A 53 -3.21 -2.53 -26.33
N GLN A 54 -3.21 -1.75 -25.26
CA GLN A 54 -2.97 -0.31 -25.25
C GLN A 54 -1.52 0.03 -24.96
N ASP A 55 -1.14 1.29 -25.23
CA ASP A 55 0.15 1.84 -24.91
C ASP A 55 0.25 2.12 -23.40
N PRO A 56 1.16 1.45 -22.65
CA PRO A 56 1.30 1.62 -21.21
C PRO A 56 1.80 3.02 -20.81
N PHE A 57 2.31 3.83 -21.73
CA PHE A 57 2.78 5.17 -21.42
C PHE A 57 1.65 6.20 -21.28
N LYS A 58 0.45 5.88 -21.73
CA LYS A 58 -0.73 6.74 -21.58
C LYS A 58 -1.36 6.63 -20.19
N ILE A 59 -0.54 6.75 -19.14
CA ILE A 59 -0.93 6.44 -17.75
C ILE A 59 -2.15 7.25 -17.32
N GLU A 60 -2.11 8.57 -17.48
CA GLU A 60 -3.25 9.44 -17.12
C GLU A 60 -4.51 9.10 -17.91
N HIS A 61 -4.38 8.79 -19.19
CA HIS A 61 -5.51 8.36 -20.02
C HIS A 61 -6.15 7.07 -19.45
N HIS A 62 -5.34 6.09 -19.08
CA HIS A 62 -5.83 4.85 -18.49
C HIS A 62 -6.48 5.08 -17.13
N TYR A 63 -5.85 5.92 -16.28
CA TYR A 63 -6.44 6.32 -15.01
C TYR A 63 -7.82 6.94 -15.21
N GLN A 64 -7.96 7.94 -16.09
CA GLN A 64 -9.22 8.63 -16.36
C GLN A 64 -10.29 7.68 -16.93
N ASN A 65 -9.90 6.77 -17.81
CA ASN A 65 -10.82 5.79 -18.36
C ASN A 65 -11.34 4.84 -17.26
N MET A 66 -10.46 4.26 -16.46
CA MET A 66 -10.86 3.38 -15.37
C MET A 66 -11.68 4.12 -14.32
N TYR A 67 -11.28 5.37 -13.97
CA TYR A 67 -11.97 6.18 -12.98
C TYR A 67 -13.38 6.56 -13.40
N ARG A 68 -13.61 6.84 -14.70
CA ARG A 68 -14.90 7.27 -15.25
C ARG A 68 -15.77 6.15 -15.79
N ALA A 69 -15.23 4.94 -15.94
CA ALA A 69 -15.92 3.82 -16.55
C ALA A 69 -17.19 3.38 -15.81
N MET A 70 -17.23 3.60 -14.49
CA MET A 70 -18.32 3.17 -13.62
C MET A 70 -18.84 4.30 -12.74
N TYR A 71 -20.08 4.16 -12.25
CA TYR A 71 -20.72 5.17 -11.40
C TYR A 71 -20.17 5.18 -9.97
N PHE A 72 -19.75 4.03 -9.46
CA PHE A 72 -19.33 3.87 -8.07
C PHE A 72 -17.81 3.91 -7.93
N ARG A 73 -17.38 4.44 -6.80
CA ARG A 73 -15.97 4.53 -6.36
C ARG A 73 -15.87 3.82 -5.01
N GLY A 74 -14.86 4.11 -4.28
CA GLY A 74 -14.60 3.54 -2.96
C GLY A 74 -13.31 2.73 -2.95
N SER A 75 -12.98 2.16 -1.80
CA SER A 75 -11.67 1.56 -1.56
C SER A 75 -11.33 0.42 -2.53
N VAL A 76 -12.28 -0.47 -2.81
CA VAL A 76 -12.08 -1.61 -3.71
C VAL A 76 -11.70 -1.16 -5.12
N ILE A 77 -12.49 -0.24 -5.68
CA ILE A 77 -12.30 0.28 -7.04
C ILE A 77 -11.02 1.08 -7.13
N MET A 78 -10.77 1.97 -6.17
CA MET A 78 -9.56 2.81 -6.18
C MET A 78 -8.28 2.01 -5.92
N SER A 79 -8.33 0.97 -5.10
CA SER A 79 -7.19 0.06 -4.93
C SER A 79 -6.84 -0.68 -6.22
N ALA A 80 -7.85 -1.13 -6.97
CA ALA A 80 -7.63 -1.78 -8.26
C ALA A 80 -7.02 -0.83 -9.29
N ILE A 81 -7.55 0.39 -9.41
CA ILE A 81 -7.00 1.43 -10.29
C ILE A 81 -5.56 1.76 -9.91
N SER A 82 -5.31 1.99 -8.62
CA SER A 82 -3.98 2.31 -8.10
C SER A 82 -2.95 1.22 -8.41
N ALA A 83 -3.30 -0.06 -8.22
CA ALA A 83 -2.39 -1.17 -8.52
C ALA A 83 -1.98 -1.20 -9.99
N LEU A 84 -2.93 -1.02 -10.91
CA LEU A 84 -2.65 -0.99 -12.34
C LEU A 84 -1.83 0.26 -12.72
N GLU A 85 -2.18 1.42 -12.19
CA GLU A 85 -1.45 2.67 -12.43
C GLU A 85 0.00 2.59 -11.95
N ILE A 86 0.24 2.09 -10.73
CA ILE A 86 1.60 1.88 -10.20
C ILE A 86 2.40 0.98 -11.11
N ALA A 87 1.81 -0.11 -11.60
CA ALA A 87 2.48 -1.01 -12.55
C ALA A 87 2.82 -0.31 -13.88
N LEU A 88 1.96 0.58 -14.37
CA LEU A 88 2.25 1.37 -15.58
C LEU A 88 3.39 2.38 -15.35
N TRP A 89 3.44 3.02 -14.18
CA TRP A 89 4.57 3.88 -13.81
C TRP A 89 5.89 3.10 -13.70
N ASP A 90 5.85 1.88 -13.15
CA ASP A 90 7.02 0.98 -13.07
C ASP A 90 7.51 0.58 -14.45
N ILE A 91 6.60 0.26 -15.42
CA ILE A 91 6.95 0.04 -16.81
C ILE A 91 7.65 1.25 -17.40
N LYS A 92 7.09 2.44 -17.19
CA LYS A 92 7.64 3.68 -17.75
C LYS A 92 9.03 3.97 -17.20
N GLY A 93 9.23 3.82 -15.89
CA GLY A 93 10.54 3.98 -15.27
C GLY A 93 11.57 3.01 -15.83
N LYS A 94 11.22 1.73 -15.93
CA LYS A 94 12.09 0.68 -16.51
C LYS A 94 12.42 0.93 -17.96
N ALA A 95 11.43 1.32 -18.76
CA ALA A 95 11.63 1.60 -20.19
C ALA A 95 12.53 2.81 -20.44
N LEU A 96 12.50 3.81 -19.56
CA LEU A 96 13.33 5.02 -19.65
C LEU A 96 14.66 4.88 -18.88
N GLY A 97 14.86 3.79 -18.14
CA GLY A 97 16.08 3.57 -17.34
C GLY A 97 16.20 4.49 -16.14
N VAL A 98 15.08 5.02 -15.62
CA VAL A 98 15.06 5.93 -14.48
C VAL A 98 14.12 5.43 -13.38
N PRO A 99 14.39 5.70 -12.10
CA PRO A 99 13.46 5.36 -11.04
C PRO A 99 12.19 6.23 -11.10
N VAL A 100 11.07 5.70 -10.65
CA VAL A 100 9.76 6.38 -10.75
C VAL A 100 9.76 7.75 -10.08
N TYR A 101 10.50 7.94 -8.97
CA TYR A 101 10.55 9.24 -8.31
C TYR A 101 11.11 10.36 -9.20
N GLU A 102 12.01 10.05 -10.16
CA GLU A 102 12.49 11.04 -11.13
C GLU A 102 11.37 11.49 -12.07
N LEU A 103 10.47 10.58 -12.43
CA LEU A 103 9.30 10.91 -13.27
C LEU A 103 8.26 11.73 -12.52
N LEU A 104 8.28 11.68 -11.18
CA LEU A 104 7.33 12.38 -10.29
C LEU A 104 7.86 13.71 -9.74
N GLY A 105 8.98 14.21 -10.23
CA GLY A 105 9.53 15.52 -9.84
C GLY A 105 10.85 15.47 -9.08
N GLY A 106 11.44 14.29 -8.95
CA GLY A 106 12.79 14.12 -8.41
C GLY A 106 12.83 13.84 -6.91
N LYS A 107 14.03 13.68 -6.42
CA LYS A 107 14.34 13.29 -5.05
C LYS A 107 14.28 14.49 -4.09
N THR A 108 13.51 14.39 -3.03
CA THR A 108 13.42 15.44 -2.00
C THR A 108 14.38 15.20 -0.83
N ARG A 109 14.86 13.99 -0.64
CA ARG A 109 15.80 13.60 0.44
C ARG A 109 16.52 12.31 0.09
N ASP A 110 17.75 12.13 0.62
CA ASP A 110 18.57 10.94 0.37
C ASP A 110 18.24 9.80 1.32
N ARG A 111 17.74 10.12 2.51
CA ARG A 111 17.36 9.15 3.53
C ARG A 111 15.96 9.45 4.07
N ILE A 112 15.19 8.40 4.28
CA ILE A 112 13.86 8.47 4.88
C ILE A 112 13.96 7.88 6.29
N ARG A 113 13.54 8.67 7.30
CA ARG A 113 13.39 8.14 8.65
C ARG A 113 12.29 7.10 8.65
N THR A 114 12.63 5.90 9.10
CA THR A 114 11.68 4.78 9.21
C THR A 114 11.28 4.57 10.66
N TYR A 115 10.11 3.99 10.86
CA TYR A 115 9.66 3.47 12.14
C TYR A 115 9.33 2.00 12.00
N CYS A 116 9.44 1.24 13.10
CA CYS A 116 8.98 -0.13 13.13
C CYS A 116 7.48 -0.18 13.38
N SER A 117 6.76 -0.95 12.59
CA SER A 117 5.32 -1.21 12.78
C SER A 117 5.10 -2.70 13.06
N GLY A 118 4.11 -3.03 13.87
CA GLY A 118 3.74 -4.42 14.10
C GLY A 118 4.16 -5.02 15.44
N LEU A 119 4.57 -4.19 16.40
CA LEU A 119 4.80 -4.61 17.80
C LEU A 119 3.52 -4.83 18.60
N SER A 120 2.42 -5.02 17.95
CA SER A 120 1.14 -5.21 18.64
C SER A 120 0.75 -6.68 18.60
N ASN A 121 1.22 -7.40 19.58
CA ASN A 121 0.41 -8.48 20.13
C ASN A 121 -0.56 -7.84 21.11
N PHE A 122 -1.86 -7.94 20.88
CA PHE A 122 -2.90 -7.32 21.73
C PHE A 122 -2.88 -7.81 23.17
N ASP A 123 -2.14 -8.88 23.45
CA ASP A 123 -2.01 -9.53 24.75
C ASP A 123 -0.71 -9.17 25.50
N MET A 124 0.15 -8.30 24.93
CA MET A 124 1.41 -7.89 25.57
C MET A 124 1.15 -6.94 26.74
N SER A 125 1.79 -7.23 27.87
CA SER A 125 1.87 -6.31 29.00
C SER A 125 2.72 -5.08 28.67
N ASP A 126 2.58 -4.00 29.44
CA ASP A 126 3.40 -2.79 29.30
C ASP A 126 4.90 -3.09 29.44
N ASP A 127 5.28 -4.03 30.33
CA ASP A 127 6.67 -4.42 30.54
C ASP A 127 7.25 -5.21 29.35
N GLU A 128 6.47 -6.07 28.72
CA GLU A 128 6.88 -6.79 27.51
C GLU A 128 7.02 -5.82 26.36
N MET A 129 6.10 -4.87 26.21
CA MET A 129 6.19 -3.84 25.19
C MET A 129 7.41 -2.95 25.39
N ALA A 130 7.74 -2.58 26.64
CA ALA A 130 8.94 -1.81 26.94
C ALA A 130 10.24 -2.55 26.57
N LYS A 131 10.30 -3.86 26.78
CA LYS A 131 11.45 -4.70 26.35
C LYS A 131 11.59 -4.73 24.85
N GLU A 132 10.48 -4.90 24.11
CA GLU A 132 10.53 -4.86 22.63
C GLU A 132 10.99 -3.49 22.11
N PHE A 133 10.56 -2.39 22.73
CA PHE A 133 11.07 -1.07 22.37
C PHE A 133 12.58 -0.92 22.63
N ALA A 134 13.10 -1.49 23.72
CA ALA A 134 14.53 -1.48 23.97
C ALA A 134 15.29 -2.21 22.85
N VAL A 135 14.82 -3.39 22.44
CA VAL A 135 15.40 -4.14 21.30
C VAL A 135 15.37 -3.34 20.01
N LEU A 136 14.27 -2.63 19.72
CA LEU A 136 14.21 -1.79 18.53
C LEU A 136 15.15 -0.59 18.58
N LYS A 137 15.32 0.00 19.75
CA LYS A 137 16.28 1.09 19.96
C LYS A 137 17.70 0.61 19.71
N GLU A 138 18.07 -0.58 20.19
CA GLU A 138 19.39 -1.20 19.92
C GLU A 138 19.59 -1.46 18.41
N LYS A 139 18.53 -1.79 17.67
CA LYS A 139 18.57 -1.95 16.20
C LYS A 139 18.61 -0.61 15.44
N GLY A 140 18.62 0.52 16.16
CA GLY A 140 18.72 1.86 15.57
C GLY A 140 17.40 2.50 15.17
N PHE A 141 16.25 1.91 15.47
CA PHE A 141 14.96 2.56 15.25
C PHE A 141 14.75 3.68 16.26
N THR A 142 14.29 4.83 15.77
CA THR A 142 13.99 6.02 16.60
C THR A 142 12.50 6.26 16.80
N ALA A 143 11.66 5.40 16.23
CA ALA A 143 10.22 5.44 16.38
C ALA A 143 9.60 4.06 16.16
N SER A 144 8.46 3.81 16.79
CA SER A 144 7.64 2.62 16.57
C SER A 144 6.16 2.99 16.53
N LYS A 145 5.39 2.24 15.75
CA LYS A 145 3.94 2.31 15.71
C LYS A 145 3.36 1.12 16.46
N VAL A 146 2.53 1.40 17.45
CA VAL A 146 1.80 0.39 18.21
C VAL A 146 0.29 0.54 18.01
N PHE A 147 -0.42 -0.58 18.05
CA PHE A 147 -1.87 -0.58 18.18
C PHE A 147 -2.19 -0.75 19.66
N ILE A 148 -2.95 0.18 20.20
CA ILE A 148 -3.48 0.02 21.56
C ILE A 148 -4.84 -0.67 21.40
N PRO A 149 -5.02 -1.87 22.00
CA PRO A 149 -6.30 -2.52 21.95
C PRO A 149 -7.31 -1.62 22.69
N VAL A 150 -8.29 -1.13 21.97
CA VAL A 150 -9.48 -0.60 22.61
C VAL A 150 -10.28 -1.82 22.96
N ASN A 151 -10.39 -2.14 24.25
CA ASN A 151 -11.37 -3.10 24.74
C ASN A 151 -12.75 -2.54 24.40
N ASN A 152 -13.22 -2.90 23.22
CA ASN A 152 -14.59 -2.62 22.82
C ASN A 152 -15.48 -3.63 23.57
N THR A 153 -15.59 -3.42 24.88
CA THR A 153 -16.55 -4.13 25.70
C THR A 153 -17.92 -3.62 25.33
N ARG A 154 -18.43 -4.17 24.21
CA ARG A 154 -19.84 -4.21 23.82
C ARG A 154 -20.54 -2.88 23.63
N GLY A 155 -21.29 -2.80 22.58
CA GLY A 155 -22.24 -1.78 22.23
C GLY A 155 -23.37 -1.54 23.23
N ASP A 156 -23.02 -1.17 24.44
CA ASP A 156 -23.95 -0.69 25.48
C ASP A 156 -23.97 0.83 25.58
N GLY A 157 -23.27 1.53 24.64
CA GLY A 157 -23.33 2.99 24.57
C GLY A 157 -22.69 3.71 25.75
N SER A 158 -21.96 3.02 26.63
CA SER A 158 -21.20 3.68 27.68
C SER A 158 -19.93 4.28 27.10
N ASP A 159 -19.93 5.59 26.99
CA ASP A 159 -18.90 6.44 26.41
C ASP A 159 -17.58 6.53 27.20
N GLU A 160 -17.13 5.46 27.81
CA GLU A 160 -15.73 5.34 28.22
C GLU A 160 -14.82 5.03 27.03
N LEU A 161 -15.31 5.39 25.94
CA LEU A 161 -14.82 5.32 24.59
C LEU A 161 -13.69 6.28 24.38
N PHE A 162 -12.67 5.77 23.68
CA PHE A 162 -11.65 6.57 23.04
C PHE A 162 -10.74 7.40 23.93
N GLN A 163 -10.32 6.91 25.04
CA GLN A 163 -9.03 7.30 25.53
C GLN A 163 -7.97 6.42 24.84
N SER A 164 -7.82 6.61 23.54
CA SER A 164 -6.63 6.14 22.82
C SER A 164 -5.42 6.84 23.43
N LYS A 165 -4.83 6.24 24.46
CA LYS A 165 -3.50 6.63 24.91
C LYS A 165 -2.53 6.22 23.82
N VAL A 166 -2.42 7.05 22.80
CA VAL A 166 -1.30 6.98 21.86
C VAL A 166 -0.07 7.37 22.68
N LYS A 167 0.53 6.42 23.35
CA LYS A 167 1.89 6.60 23.87
C LYS A 167 2.83 6.56 22.67
N ILE A 168 3.00 7.69 22.02
CA ILE A 168 4.17 7.90 21.19
C ILE A 168 5.33 7.94 22.18
N ALA A 169 6.04 6.83 22.30
CA ALA A 169 7.32 6.83 23.00
C ALA A 169 8.32 7.63 22.15
N ALA A 170 8.27 8.94 22.27
CA ALA A 170 9.35 9.79 21.84
C ALA A 170 10.52 9.46 22.78
N SER A 171 11.48 8.67 22.30
CA SER A 171 12.75 8.57 22.98
C SER A 171 13.39 9.94 22.92
N ASN A 172 13.38 10.67 24.03
CA ASN A 172 14.23 11.85 24.19
C ASN A 172 15.67 11.37 23.97
N ALA A 173 16.22 11.73 22.84
CA ALA A 173 17.65 11.67 22.62
C ALA A 173 18.22 12.87 23.37
N SER A 174 18.74 12.62 24.56
CA SER A 174 19.75 13.45 25.21
C SER A 174 21.12 12.96 24.78
#